data_d2d3e135712cef9f0038d699151a7fb4
#
_entry.id   d2d3e135712cef9f0038d699151a7fb4
#
_cell.length_a   1.000
_cell.length_b   1.000
_cell.length_c   1.000
_cell.angle_alpha   90.00
_cell.angle_beta   90.00
_cell.angle_gamma   90.00
#
_symmetry.space_group_name_H-M   'P 1'
#
loop_
_entity.id
_entity.type
_entity.pdbx_description
1 polymer ?
#
loop_
_entity_poly.entity_id
_entity_poly.type
_entity_poly.pdbx_seq_one_letter_code
_entity_poly.pdbx_strand_id
1 'polypeptide(L)'
;MPVFDVQLANKYFEHPEKVTGSFTITEKLDGFRLATVIHNGEIKFYSRQGQLVEGFVEIEEDMKKLLKIASLSDIFFDGELVDMDCENISSDENYKRVTKIARTKGEKRGLKYNIFDVLYYDEFVNQKCKSKYVYRRTLLNMFDNAIKSVNNIIKLPHINILPVLYNGTDKSMIMKYLNEARDNHKEGIMINLDDKLYEFKRTNNLLKVKVMQDADLKIVDVYEGTGKNIGKLGGIIVEFIHNNSTYRCECGSGFSDEERVDYWNNPNKILRKIATIQYFKISKNDNRGYGLRFPVWTHRIRNDKSEISMN
;
A
#
# COMPACT_ATOMS: atom_id res chain seq x y z
N MET A 1 3.47 -9.64 -26.20
CA MET A 1 3.74 -9.82 -24.78
C MET A 1 2.50 -10.39 -24.13
N PRO A 2 2.59 -11.35 -23.20
CA PRO A 2 1.44 -11.73 -22.42
C PRO A 2 0.89 -10.51 -21.69
N VAL A 3 -0.40 -10.49 -21.43
CA VAL A 3 -1.04 -9.46 -20.60
C VAL A 3 -0.35 -9.50 -19.24
N PHE A 4 0.23 -8.37 -18.82
CA PHE A 4 0.94 -8.27 -17.54
C PHE A 4 0.00 -7.66 -16.50
N ASP A 5 -0.73 -8.51 -15.80
CA ASP A 5 -1.52 -8.10 -14.66
C ASP A 5 -0.98 -8.73 -13.37
N VAL A 6 -1.12 -8.03 -12.27
CA VAL A 6 -0.77 -8.50 -10.93
C VAL A 6 -1.94 -8.32 -9.98
N GLN A 7 -1.96 -9.10 -8.90
CA GLN A 7 -3.01 -8.99 -7.89
C GLN A 7 -2.98 -7.61 -7.21
N LEU A 8 -4.15 -6.98 -7.10
CA LEU A 8 -4.35 -5.70 -6.46
C LEU A 8 -5.35 -5.81 -5.31
N ALA A 9 -5.00 -5.22 -4.17
CA ALA A 9 -5.82 -5.25 -2.97
C ALA A 9 -7.01 -4.29 -3.04
N ASN A 10 -8.18 -4.74 -2.57
CA ASN A 10 -9.27 -3.88 -2.15
C ASN A 10 -9.03 -3.34 -0.73
N LYS A 11 -9.85 -2.40 -0.27
CA LYS A 11 -9.78 -1.85 1.07
C LYS A 11 -10.57 -2.72 2.05
N TYR A 12 -9.98 -3.08 3.17
CA TYR A 12 -10.62 -3.90 4.20
C TYR A 12 -11.91 -3.25 4.73
N PHE A 13 -11.90 -1.97 5.07
CA PHE A 13 -13.05 -1.29 5.65
C PHE A 13 -14.26 -1.16 4.69
N GLU A 14 -14.06 -1.36 3.38
CA GLU A 14 -15.15 -1.45 2.39
C GLU A 14 -15.71 -2.88 2.28
N HIS A 15 -14.95 -3.89 2.72
CA HIS A 15 -15.28 -5.31 2.57
C HIS A 15 -14.87 -6.18 3.77
N PRO A 16 -15.18 -5.78 5.02
CA PRO A 16 -14.73 -6.52 6.22
C PRO A 16 -15.35 -7.92 6.32
N GLU A 17 -16.52 -8.11 5.72
CA GLU A 17 -17.23 -9.39 5.65
C GLU A 17 -16.50 -10.45 4.82
N LYS A 18 -15.60 -10.03 3.92
CA LYS A 18 -14.82 -10.96 3.07
C LYS A 18 -13.76 -11.73 3.84
N VAL A 19 -13.33 -11.24 4.99
CA VAL A 19 -12.41 -11.99 5.85
C VAL A 19 -13.20 -13.09 6.55
N THR A 20 -13.17 -14.27 5.94
CA THR A 20 -13.77 -15.50 6.46
C THR A 20 -12.70 -16.58 6.53
N GLY A 21 -12.73 -17.41 7.59
CA GLY A 21 -11.72 -18.45 7.79
C GLY A 21 -10.35 -17.92 8.19
N SER A 22 -9.31 -18.67 7.83
CA SER A 22 -7.92 -18.32 8.11
C SER A 22 -7.41 -17.23 7.17
N PHE A 23 -6.59 -16.34 7.71
CA PHE A 23 -5.94 -15.26 6.97
C PHE A 23 -4.55 -14.97 7.53
N THR A 24 -3.72 -14.42 6.68
CA THR A 24 -2.34 -14.02 7.00
C THR A 24 -2.21 -12.50 6.94
N ILE A 25 -1.64 -11.92 8.00
CA ILE A 25 -1.31 -10.49 8.05
C ILE A 25 0.18 -10.30 7.79
N THR A 26 0.51 -9.36 6.91
CA THR A 26 1.86 -8.87 6.68
C THR A 26 1.91 -7.35 6.76
N GLU A 27 3.11 -6.77 6.93
CA GLU A 27 3.28 -5.32 6.84
C GLU A 27 2.92 -4.82 5.45
N LYS A 28 2.26 -3.65 5.38
CA LYS A 28 2.09 -2.93 4.13
C LYS A 28 3.25 -1.98 3.93
N LEU A 29 4.16 -2.35 3.02
CA LEU A 29 5.30 -1.51 2.66
C LEU A 29 4.88 -0.34 1.78
N ASP A 30 5.52 0.81 1.94
CA ASP A 30 5.35 2.01 1.11
C ASP A 30 6.60 2.20 0.23
N GLY A 31 6.63 1.54 -0.91
CA GLY A 31 7.78 1.50 -1.79
C GLY A 31 7.42 1.51 -3.29
N PHE A 32 8.20 0.78 -4.06
CA PHE A 32 7.97 0.58 -5.49
C PHE A 32 7.75 -0.90 -5.76
N ARG A 33 6.57 -1.27 -6.25
CA ARG A 33 6.28 -2.66 -6.58
C ARG A 33 7.18 -3.18 -7.68
N LEU A 34 7.83 -4.30 -7.41
CA LEU A 34 8.67 -5.02 -8.35
C LEU A 34 8.12 -6.44 -8.53
N ALA A 35 7.79 -6.77 -9.76
CA ALA A 35 7.44 -8.12 -10.16
C ALA A 35 8.64 -8.73 -10.88
N THR A 36 9.11 -9.89 -10.43
CA THR A 36 10.27 -10.57 -10.98
C THR A 36 9.85 -11.84 -11.68
N VAL A 37 10.11 -11.90 -12.98
CA VAL A 37 9.87 -13.09 -13.80
C VAL A 37 11.21 -13.78 -14.07
N ILE A 38 11.29 -15.06 -13.73
CA ILE A 38 12.46 -15.89 -13.96
C ILE A 38 12.05 -17.05 -14.85
N HIS A 39 12.75 -17.19 -15.98
CA HIS A 39 12.50 -18.25 -16.94
C HIS A 39 13.81 -18.65 -17.63
N ASN A 40 14.11 -19.96 -17.67
CA ASN A 40 15.35 -20.51 -18.20
C ASN A 40 16.61 -19.82 -17.63
N GLY A 41 16.57 -19.40 -16.36
CA GLY A 41 17.67 -18.70 -15.70
C GLY A 41 17.81 -17.21 -16.04
N GLU A 42 16.99 -16.68 -16.94
CA GLU A 42 16.91 -15.25 -17.24
C GLU A 42 16.01 -14.56 -16.20
N ILE A 43 16.48 -13.45 -15.63
CA ILE A 43 15.76 -12.65 -14.64
C ILE A 43 15.29 -11.36 -15.30
N LYS A 44 13.98 -11.08 -15.26
CA LYS A 44 13.38 -9.85 -15.75
C LYS A 44 12.55 -9.19 -14.67
N PHE A 45 12.73 -7.89 -14.50
CA PHE A 45 11.98 -7.08 -13.55
C PHE A 45 10.95 -6.22 -14.26
N TYR A 46 9.76 -6.13 -13.64
CA TYR A 46 8.66 -5.33 -14.18
C TYR A 46 8.06 -4.44 -13.09
N SER A 47 7.65 -3.24 -13.49
CA SER A 47 6.84 -2.38 -12.65
C SER A 47 5.43 -2.95 -12.48
N ARG A 48 4.65 -2.38 -11.57
CA ARG A 48 3.24 -2.73 -11.37
C ARG A 48 2.39 -2.65 -12.64
N GLN A 49 2.77 -1.80 -13.60
CA GLN A 49 2.08 -1.63 -14.89
C GLN A 49 2.63 -2.53 -16.00
N GLY A 50 3.51 -3.47 -15.67
CA GLY A 50 4.12 -4.36 -16.64
C GLY A 50 5.21 -3.73 -17.52
N GLN A 51 5.74 -2.57 -17.14
CA GLN A 51 6.88 -1.98 -17.82
C GLN A 51 8.16 -2.66 -17.38
N LEU A 52 8.98 -3.10 -18.33
CA LEU A 52 10.30 -3.63 -18.04
C LEU A 52 11.15 -2.54 -17.36
N VAL A 53 11.77 -2.90 -16.26
CA VAL A 53 12.68 -2.05 -15.50
C VAL A 53 13.99 -2.78 -15.27
N GLU A 54 15.09 -2.11 -15.53
CA GLU A 54 16.43 -2.71 -15.52
C GLU A 54 17.37 -1.99 -14.57
N GLY A 55 18.52 -2.56 -14.31
CA GLY A 55 19.60 -1.94 -13.57
C GLY A 55 19.60 -2.20 -12.06
N PHE A 56 18.78 -3.09 -11.54
CA PHE A 56 18.79 -3.51 -10.14
C PHE A 56 19.92 -4.51 -9.86
N VAL A 57 21.17 -4.08 -10.05
CA VAL A 57 22.36 -4.94 -10.11
C VAL A 57 22.57 -5.77 -8.84
N GLU A 58 22.40 -5.16 -7.66
CA GLU A 58 22.58 -5.82 -6.37
C GLU A 58 21.48 -6.87 -6.11
N ILE A 59 20.23 -6.55 -6.45
CA ILE A 59 19.09 -7.46 -6.34
C ILE A 59 19.24 -8.62 -7.32
N GLU A 60 19.65 -8.35 -8.55
CA GLU A 60 19.85 -9.39 -9.57
C GLU A 60 20.97 -10.36 -9.18
N GLU A 61 22.07 -9.86 -8.61
CA GLU A 61 23.15 -10.71 -8.08
C GLU A 61 22.66 -11.63 -6.96
N ASP A 62 21.92 -11.08 -6.00
CA ASP A 62 21.38 -11.86 -4.89
C ASP A 62 20.31 -12.85 -5.35
N MET A 63 19.47 -12.48 -6.33
CA MET A 63 18.52 -13.39 -6.96
C MET A 63 19.22 -14.57 -7.66
N LYS A 64 20.29 -14.32 -8.42
CA LYS A 64 21.10 -15.38 -9.05
C LYS A 64 21.68 -16.37 -8.02
N LYS A 65 22.11 -15.87 -6.87
CA LYS A 65 22.57 -16.72 -5.76
C LYS A 65 21.42 -17.54 -5.16
N LEU A 66 20.27 -16.88 -4.90
CA LEU A 66 19.08 -17.56 -4.36
C LEU A 66 18.58 -18.67 -5.27
N LEU A 67 18.53 -18.45 -6.57
CA LEU A 67 18.09 -19.45 -7.56
C LEU A 67 19.01 -20.68 -7.58
N LYS A 68 20.32 -20.50 -7.45
CA LYS A 68 21.28 -21.61 -7.35
C LYS A 68 21.05 -22.41 -6.08
N ILE A 69 20.82 -21.75 -4.94
CA ILE A 69 20.56 -22.40 -3.64
C ILE A 69 19.26 -23.21 -3.70
N ALA A 70 18.21 -22.63 -4.28
CA ALA A 70 16.88 -23.23 -4.36
C ALA A 70 16.72 -24.22 -5.52
N SER A 71 17.69 -24.33 -6.44
CA SER A 71 17.62 -25.14 -7.66
C SER A 71 16.39 -24.87 -8.51
N LEU A 72 16.03 -23.58 -8.69
CA LEU A 72 14.85 -23.14 -9.41
C LEU A 72 15.22 -22.33 -10.66
N SER A 73 14.42 -22.51 -11.73
CA SER A 73 14.64 -21.85 -13.02
C SER A 73 13.42 -21.07 -13.54
N ASP A 74 12.22 -21.43 -13.04
CA ASP A 74 10.96 -21.00 -13.65
C ASP A 74 9.96 -20.57 -12.58
N ILE A 75 10.04 -19.29 -12.18
CA ILE A 75 9.26 -18.76 -11.06
C ILE A 75 8.95 -17.26 -11.24
N PHE A 76 7.85 -16.84 -10.68
CA PHE A 76 7.44 -15.45 -10.56
C PHE A 76 7.45 -15.05 -9.08
N PHE A 77 8.11 -13.94 -8.77
CA PHE A 77 8.05 -13.31 -7.45
C PHE A 77 7.35 -11.95 -7.54
N ASP A 78 6.50 -11.69 -6.56
CA ASP A 78 5.81 -10.42 -6.38
C ASP A 78 6.29 -9.78 -5.07
N GLY A 79 6.72 -8.53 -5.13
CA GLY A 79 7.30 -7.89 -3.96
C GLY A 79 7.33 -6.36 -4.06
N GLU A 80 7.92 -5.75 -3.03
CA GLU A 80 8.06 -4.31 -2.92
C GLU A 80 9.52 -3.93 -2.67
N LEU A 81 10.01 -2.95 -3.41
CA LEU A 81 11.30 -2.33 -3.15
C LEU A 81 11.17 -1.29 -2.04
N VAL A 82 12.10 -1.32 -1.10
CA VAL A 82 12.31 -0.28 -0.09
C VAL A 82 13.77 0.16 -0.09
N ASP A 83 14.05 1.33 0.47
CA ASP A 83 15.43 1.77 0.72
C ASP A 83 16.10 0.83 1.74
N MET A 84 17.40 0.57 1.58
CA MET A 84 18.15 -0.27 2.53
C MET A 84 18.14 0.31 3.95
N ASP A 85 17.95 1.63 4.09
CA ASP A 85 17.89 2.36 5.35
C ASP A 85 16.45 2.66 5.79
N CYS A 86 15.46 1.96 5.25
CA CYS A 86 14.03 2.23 5.45
C CYS A 86 13.58 2.21 6.93
N GLU A 87 14.32 1.55 7.82
CA GLU A 87 14.02 1.51 9.26
C GLU A 87 14.40 2.81 9.97
N ASN A 88 15.32 3.61 9.41
CA ASN A 88 15.85 4.85 10.00
C ASN A 88 15.24 6.11 9.36
N ILE A 89 14.41 5.97 8.34
CA ILE A 89 13.78 7.08 7.62
C ILE A 89 12.26 6.98 7.66
N SER A 90 11.57 8.09 7.45
CA SER A 90 10.11 8.08 7.38
C SER A 90 9.61 7.30 6.15
N SER A 91 8.40 6.74 6.24
CA SER A 91 7.73 6.08 5.09
C SER A 91 7.67 6.99 3.85
N ASP A 92 7.48 8.30 4.03
CA ASP A 92 7.44 9.26 2.92
C ASP A 92 8.81 9.47 2.27
N GLU A 93 9.86 9.52 3.07
CA GLU A 93 11.23 9.61 2.56
C GLU A 93 11.65 8.32 1.87
N ASN A 94 11.33 7.16 2.45
CA ASN A 94 11.53 5.87 1.81
C ASN A 94 10.88 5.83 0.43
N TYR A 95 9.58 6.15 0.32
CA TYR A 95 8.86 6.17 -0.95
C TYR A 95 9.51 7.11 -1.99
N LYS A 96 9.93 8.30 -1.58
CA LYS A 96 10.59 9.29 -2.47
C LYS A 96 11.94 8.77 -2.96
N ARG A 97 12.80 8.25 -2.07
CA ARG A 97 14.11 7.69 -2.40
C ARG A 97 13.95 6.52 -3.37
N VAL A 98 13.15 5.53 -3.00
CA VAL A 98 12.91 4.33 -3.80
C VAL A 98 12.36 4.67 -5.19
N THR A 99 11.33 5.53 -5.25
CA THR A 99 10.72 5.93 -6.53
C THR A 99 11.71 6.68 -7.41
N LYS A 100 12.55 7.55 -6.84
CA LYS A 100 13.62 8.25 -7.56
C LYS A 100 14.62 7.25 -8.14
N ILE A 101 15.14 6.32 -7.32
CA ILE A 101 16.12 5.32 -7.75
C ILE A 101 15.50 4.42 -8.83
N ALA A 102 14.29 3.88 -8.61
CA ALA A 102 13.64 2.95 -9.52
C ALA A 102 13.36 3.56 -10.91
N ARG A 103 13.16 4.89 -11.00
CA ARG A 103 12.92 5.61 -12.26
C ARG A 103 14.18 6.15 -12.93
N THR A 104 15.32 6.13 -12.25
CA THR A 104 16.59 6.60 -12.82
C THR A 104 17.08 5.62 -13.89
N LYS A 105 17.72 6.12 -14.95
CA LYS A 105 18.40 5.28 -15.94
C LYS A 105 19.74 4.76 -15.39
N GLY A 106 20.15 3.58 -15.84
CA GLY A 106 21.40 2.95 -15.45
C GLY A 106 21.30 2.09 -14.19
N GLU A 107 22.42 1.92 -13.50
CA GLU A 107 22.49 1.07 -12.30
C GLU A 107 21.69 1.67 -11.12
N LYS A 108 21.00 0.78 -10.40
CA LYS A 108 20.17 1.08 -9.24
C LYS A 108 20.73 0.31 -8.04
N ARG A 109 21.10 1.05 -7.01
CA ARG A 109 21.75 0.52 -5.81
C ARG A 109 21.07 1.03 -4.53
N GLY A 110 21.34 0.37 -3.40
CA GLY A 110 20.81 0.77 -2.10
C GLY A 110 19.35 0.41 -1.88
N LEU A 111 18.83 -0.58 -2.62
CA LEU A 111 17.46 -1.05 -2.51
C LEU A 111 17.39 -2.48 -1.97
N LYS A 112 16.32 -2.76 -1.22
CA LYS A 112 15.97 -4.08 -0.70
C LYS A 112 14.65 -4.54 -1.30
N TYR A 113 14.62 -5.74 -1.84
CA TYR A 113 13.45 -6.37 -2.43
C TYR A 113 12.77 -7.28 -1.41
N ASN A 114 11.60 -6.88 -0.94
CA ASN A 114 10.78 -7.64 -0.01
C ASN A 114 9.73 -8.43 -0.78
N ILE A 115 9.94 -9.72 -0.92
CA ILE A 115 9.06 -10.64 -1.65
C ILE A 115 7.91 -11.04 -0.74
N PHE A 116 6.67 -10.85 -1.18
CA PHE A 116 5.46 -11.14 -0.41
C PHE A 116 4.55 -12.19 -1.06
N ASP A 117 4.72 -12.51 -2.35
CA ASP A 117 4.00 -13.60 -3.02
C ASP A 117 4.88 -14.30 -4.07
N VAL A 118 4.47 -15.51 -4.47
CA VAL A 118 5.19 -16.35 -5.41
C VAL A 118 4.23 -17.20 -6.24
N LEU A 119 4.51 -17.35 -7.53
CA LEU A 119 3.79 -18.24 -8.45
C LEU A 119 4.79 -19.06 -9.27
N TYR A 120 4.38 -20.19 -9.77
CA TYR A 120 5.10 -20.85 -10.85
C TYR A 120 5.03 -19.99 -12.12
N TYR A 121 6.07 -20.02 -12.94
CA TYR A 121 6.14 -19.24 -14.18
C TYR A 121 4.92 -19.44 -15.08
N ASP A 122 4.50 -20.69 -15.29
CA ASP A 122 3.32 -21.02 -16.11
C ASP A 122 2.02 -20.44 -15.57
N GLU A 123 1.85 -20.38 -14.24
CA GLU A 123 0.69 -19.75 -13.62
C GLU A 123 0.63 -18.24 -13.91
N PHE A 124 1.79 -17.59 -13.86
CA PHE A 124 1.90 -16.17 -14.18
C PHE A 124 1.66 -15.89 -15.66
N VAL A 125 2.32 -16.59 -16.57
CA VAL A 125 2.21 -16.38 -18.02
C VAL A 125 0.80 -16.65 -18.53
N ASN A 126 0.16 -17.69 -18.02
CA ASN A 126 -1.21 -18.05 -18.37
C ASN A 126 -2.28 -17.25 -17.59
N GLN A 127 -1.87 -16.34 -16.70
CA GLN A 127 -2.74 -15.54 -15.82
C GLN A 127 -3.76 -16.43 -15.06
N LYS A 128 -3.30 -17.59 -14.61
CA LYS A 128 -4.16 -18.61 -13.97
C LYS A 128 -3.42 -19.31 -12.83
N CYS A 129 -3.56 -18.75 -11.64
CA CYS A 129 -3.05 -19.37 -10.41
C CYS A 129 -3.88 -20.60 -10.03
N LYS A 130 -3.21 -21.67 -9.59
CA LYS A 130 -3.84 -22.92 -9.12
C LYS A 130 -3.65 -23.13 -7.61
N SER A 131 -2.71 -22.41 -7.01
CA SER A 131 -2.30 -22.58 -5.63
C SER A 131 -2.98 -21.58 -4.71
N LYS A 132 -3.59 -22.05 -3.61
CA LYS A 132 -4.10 -21.20 -2.53
C LYS A 132 -2.96 -20.43 -1.87
N TYR A 133 -3.26 -19.28 -1.25
CA TYR A 133 -2.23 -18.47 -0.60
C TYR A 133 -1.43 -19.24 0.45
N VAL A 134 -2.06 -20.08 1.24
CA VAL A 134 -1.38 -20.90 2.26
C VAL A 134 -0.24 -21.74 1.65
N TYR A 135 -0.41 -22.30 0.46
CA TYR A 135 0.63 -23.09 -0.21
C TYR A 135 1.73 -22.20 -0.79
N ARG A 136 1.36 -21.05 -1.38
CA ARG A 136 2.33 -20.07 -1.86
C ARG A 136 3.18 -19.51 -0.72
N ARG A 137 2.55 -19.26 0.44
CA ARG A 137 3.26 -18.83 1.64
C ARG A 137 4.21 -19.92 2.17
N THR A 138 3.82 -21.19 2.11
CA THR A 138 4.72 -22.30 2.45
C THR A 138 5.95 -22.29 1.56
N LEU A 139 5.78 -22.08 0.25
CA LEU A 139 6.91 -21.98 -0.68
C LEU A 139 7.80 -20.77 -0.34
N LEU A 140 7.22 -19.59 -0.03
CA LEU A 140 8.00 -18.45 0.45
C LEU A 140 8.78 -18.75 1.74
N ASN A 141 8.20 -19.48 2.68
CA ASN A 141 8.91 -19.89 3.91
C ASN A 141 10.07 -20.83 3.62
N MET A 142 9.98 -21.68 2.59
CA MET A 142 11.13 -22.51 2.15
C MET A 142 12.26 -21.63 1.63
N PHE A 143 11.98 -20.58 0.85
CA PHE A 143 12.98 -19.61 0.42
C PHE A 143 13.60 -18.86 1.61
N ASP A 144 12.79 -18.41 2.56
CA ASP A 144 13.24 -17.71 3.77
C ASP A 144 14.21 -18.61 4.58
N ASN A 145 13.85 -19.88 4.76
CA ASN A 145 14.70 -20.86 5.43
C ASN A 145 16.00 -21.10 4.64
N ALA A 146 15.92 -21.18 3.31
CA ALA A 146 17.11 -21.34 2.46
C ALA A 146 18.05 -20.14 2.59
N ILE A 147 17.51 -18.91 2.56
CA ILE A 147 18.28 -17.68 2.77
C ILE A 147 18.95 -17.70 4.15
N LYS A 148 18.21 -18.04 5.21
CA LYS A 148 18.71 -18.07 6.58
C LYS A 148 19.79 -19.15 6.79
N SER A 149 19.62 -20.32 6.17
CA SER A 149 20.58 -21.44 6.31
C SER A 149 21.95 -21.13 5.70
N VAL A 150 21.98 -20.31 4.65
CA VAL A 150 23.23 -19.94 3.97
C VAL A 150 23.81 -18.59 4.41
N ASN A 151 23.09 -17.82 5.20
CA ASN A 151 23.43 -16.42 5.52
C ASN A 151 24.78 -16.23 6.23
N ASN A 152 25.30 -17.29 6.87
CA ASN A 152 26.65 -17.33 7.45
C ASN A 152 27.77 -17.49 6.40
N ILE A 153 27.43 -17.97 5.19
CA ILE A 153 28.37 -18.30 4.11
C ILE A 153 28.16 -17.34 2.94
N ILE A 154 26.89 -17.13 2.55
CA ILE A 154 26.47 -16.29 1.40
C ILE A 154 25.49 -15.26 1.92
N LYS A 155 25.87 -13.98 1.89
CA LYS A 155 24.97 -12.89 2.26
C LYS A 155 24.08 -12.49 1.07
N LEU A 156 22.79 -12.33 1.34
CA LEU A 156 21.78 -11.87 0.40
C LEU A 156 21.06 -10.60 0.96
N PRO A 157 21.80 -9.50 1.18
CA PRO A 157 21.26 -8.35 1.91
C PRO A 157 20.15 -7.61 1.17
N HIS A 158 20.09 -7.75 -0.16
CA HIS A 158 19.14 -7.02 -1.01
C HIS A 158 17.84 -7.80 -1.28
N ILE A 159 17.72 -9.02 -0.74
CA ILE A 159 16.50 -9.85 -0.85
C ILE A 159 15.99 -10.21 0.54
N ASN A 160 14.70 -10.11 0.74
CA ASN A 160 14.02 -10.52 1.96
C ASN A 160 12.68 -11.16 1.63
N ILE A 161 12.30 -12.21 2.32
CA ILE A 161 10.93 -12.71 2.30
C ILE A 161 10.16 -11.96 3.38
N LEU A 162 9.11 -11.23 2.98
CA LEU A 162 8.35 -10.39 3.90
C LEU A 162 7.80 -11.24 5.07
N PRO A 163 8.11 -10.89 6.32
CA PRO A 163 7.66 -11.63 7.49
C PRO A 163 6.13 -11.65 7.64
N VAL A 164 5.62 -12.75 8.18
CA VAL A 164 4.23 -12.87 8.64
C VAL A 164 4.13 -12.28 10.04
N LEU A 165 3.20 -11.35 10.23
CA LEU A 165 2.87 -10.77 11.54
C LEU A 165 1.86 -11.65 12.29
N TYR A 166 0.90 -12.22 11.56
CA TYR A 166 -0.13 -13.10 12.12
C TYR A 166 -0.64 -14.07 11.06
N ASN A 167 -0.95 -15.29 11.49
CA ASN A 167 -1.72 -16.26 10.72
C ASN A 167 -2.75 -16.94 11.64
N GLY A 168 -4.02 -16.94 11.26
CA GLY A 168 -5.10 -17.54 12.05
C GLY A 168 -6.47 -17.01 11.66
N THR A 169 -7.45 -17.16 12.57
CA THR A 169 -8.86 -16.83 12.32
C THR A 169 -9.38 -15.67 13.18
N ASP A 170 -8.60 -15.18 14.13
CA ASP A 170 -9.01 -14.12 15.04
C ASP A 170 -8.94 -12.73 14.38
N LYS A 171 -10.08 -12.19 14.01
CA LYS A 171 -10.21 -10.87 13.36
C LYS A 171 -9.78 -9.71 14.27
N SER A 172 -9.75 -9.86 15.59
CA SER A 172 -9.29 -8.81 16.50
C SER A 172 -7.83 -8.44 16.26
N MET A 173 -7.05 -9.39 15.74
CA MET A 173 -5.64 -9.22 15.38
C MET A 173 -5.44 -8.20 14.25
N ILE A 174 -6.46 -7.98 13.40
CA ILE A 174 -6.39 -6.94 12.34
C ILE A 174 -6.22 -5.56 12.97
N MET A 175 -7.07 -5.23 13.94
CA MET A 175 -6.98 -3.92 14.61
C MET A 175 -5.75 -3.82 15.50
N LYS A 176 -5.33 -4.91 16.14
CA LYS A 176 -4.08 -4.97 16.92
C LYS A 176 -2.89 -4.59 16.05
N TYR A 177 -2.65 -5.30 14.95
CA TYR A 177 -1.50 -5.04 14.06
C TYR A 177 -1.62 -3.71 13.30
N LEU A 178 -2.83 -3.23 13.02
CA LEU A 178 -3.02 -1.88 12.48
C LEU A 178 -2.57 -0.81 13.49
N ASN A 179 -2.91 -0.96 14.77
CA ASN A 179 -2.47 -0.05 15.82
C ASN A 179 -0.94 -0.11 16.02
N GLU A 180 -0.36 -1.31 16.02
CA GLU A 180 1.10 -1.48 16.06
C GLU A 180 1.78 -0.81 14.85
N ALA A 181 1.21 -0.93 13.65
CA ALA A 181 1.70 -0.26 12.46
C ALA A 181 1.64 1.27 12.61
N ARG A 182 0.55 1.81 13.19
CA ARG A 182 0.41 3.24 13.48
C ARG A 182 1.48 3.71 14.46
N ASP A 183 1.64 2.99 15.58
CA ASP A 183 2.56 3.37 16.67
C ASP A 183 4.03 3.32 16.20
N ASN A 184 4.33 2.48 15.20
CA ASN A 184 5.63 2.39 14.52
C ASN A 184 5.72 3.21 13.22
N HIS A 185 4.80 4.13 12.95
CA HIS A 185 4.80 5.01 11.77
C HIS A 185 4.85 4.28 10.42
N LYS A 186 4.30 3.07 10.35
CA LYS A 186 4.18 2.26 9.13
C LYS A 186 2.93 2.63 8.32
N GLU A 187 2.88 2.25 7.03
CA GLU A 187 1.73 2.57 6.16
C GLU A 187 0.45 1.84 6.57
N GLY A 188 0.58 0.63 7.13
CA GLY A 188 -0.52 -0.23 7.51
C GLY A 188 -0.19 -1.71 7.38
N ILE A 189 -1.21 -2.51 7.13
CA ILE A 189 -1.08 -3.95 6.99
C ILE A 189 -1.78 -4.46 5.73
N MET A 190 -1.39 -5.66 5.29
CA MET A 190 -2.04 -6.43 4.24
C MET A 190 -2.64 -7.70 4.82
N ILE A 191 -3.82 -8.09 4.33
CA ILE A 191 -4.52 -9.30 4.72
C ILE A 191 -4.65 -10.18 3.48
N ASN A 192 -4.04 -11.36 3.50
CA ASN A 192 -4.21 -12.40 2.51
C ASN A 192 -5.17 -13.46 3.04
N LEU A 193 -6.19 -13.83 2.27
CA LEU A 193 -7.09 -14.91 2.63
C LEU A 193 -6.44 -16.25 2.25
N ASP A 194 -6.17 -17.12 3.25
CA ASP A 194 -5.32 -18.30 3.12
C ASP A 194 -5.86 -19.34 2.12
N ASP A 195 -7.18 -19.44 2.00
CA ASP A 195 -7.86 -20.39 1.10
C ASP A 195 -8.06 -19.87 -0.33
N LYS A 196 -7.62 -18.65 -0.65
CA LYS A 196 -7.85 -18.00 -1.94
C LYS A 196 -6.66 -18.10 -2.88
N LEU A 197 -7.00 -18.04 -4.18
CA LEU A 197 -6.02 -18.02 -5.27
C LEU A 197 -5.50 -16.59 -5.49
N TYR A 198 -4.34 -16.47 -6.14
CA TYR A 198 -3.88 -15.21 -6.71
C TYR A 198 -4.73 -14.86 -7.92
N GLU A 199 -5.33 -13.67 -7.94
CA GLU A 199 -6.12 -13.19 -9.07
C GLU A 199 -5.39 -12.02 -9.74
N PHE A 200 -5.25 -12.09 -11.04
CA PHE A 200 -4.54 -11.09 -11.86
C PHE A 200 -5.40 -9.85 -12.11
N LYS A 201 -5.94 -9.29 -11.06
CA LYS A 201 -6.83 -8.12 -11.06
C LYS A 201 -6.98 -7.55 -9.65
N ARG A 202 -7.77 -6.51 -9.50
CA ARG A 202 -8.22 -6.06 -8.19
C ARG A 202 -9.22 -7.05 -7.59
N THR A 203 -8.98 -7.48 -6.34
CA THR A 203 -9.72 -8.56 -5.71
C THR A 203 -9.89 -8.37 -4.21
N ASN A 204 -10.87 -9.07 -3.64
CA ASN A 204 -11.06 -9.21 -2.19
C ASN A 204 -10.26 -10.37 -1.57
N ASN A 205 -9.54 -11.17 -2.37
CA ASN A 205 -8.65 -12.21 -1.85
C ASN A 205 -7.42 -11.64 -1.13
N LEU A 206 -7.12 -10.37 -1.45
CA LEU A 206 -6.09 -9.55 -0.83
C LEU A 206 -6.73 -8.22 -0.40
N LEU A 207 -6.61 -7.87 0.87
CA LEU A 207 -7.15 -6.64 1.43
C LEU A 207 -6.02 -5.78 2.02
N LYS A 208 -6.12 -4.47 1.85
CA LYS A 208 -5.22 -3.51 2.48
C LYS A 208 -5.93 -2.75 3.59
N VAL A 209 -5.24 -2.56 4.71
CA VAL A 209 -5.68 -1.74 5.83
C VAL A 209 -4.63 -0.66 6.03
N LYS A 210 -5.00 0.59 5.75
CA LYS A 210 -4.09 1.72 5.94
C LYS A 210 -4.29 2.35 7.29
N VAL A 211 -3.20 2.77 7.91
CA VAL A 211 -3.26 3.68 9.06
C VAL A 211 -3.83 5.00 8.58
N MET A 212 -4.90 5.44 9.23
CA MET A 212 -5.49 6.75 8.99
C MET A 212 -5.37 7.59 10.26
N GLN A 213 -5.16 8.88 10.09
CA GLN A 213 -5.14 9.87 11.16
C GLN A 213 -6.44 10.65 11.10
N ASP A 214 -6.91 11.11 12.24
CA ASP A 214 -8.06 12.01 12.34
C ASP A 214 -7.56 13.41 12.71
N ALA A 215 -8.19 14.43 12.13
CA ALA A 215 -8.01 15.81 12.55
C ALA A 215 -9.34 16.54 12.55
N ASP A 216 -9.51 17.46 13.50
CA ASP A 216 -10.68 18.32 13.55
C ASP A 216 -10.35 19.63 12.83
N LEU A 217 -10.88 19.78 11.62
CA LEU A 217 -10.51 20.81 10.65
C LEU A 217 -11.66 21.79 10.38
N LYS A 218 -11.31 23.02 10.07
CA LYS A 218 -12.32 24.04 9.72
C LYS A 218 -12.72 23.97 8.27
N ILE A 219 -14.01 23.82 8.00
CA ILE A 219 -14.57 23.91 6.65
C ILE A 219 -14.65 25.37 6.23
N VAL A 220 -13.93 25.74 5.18
CA VAL A 220 -13.86 27.13 4.72
C VAL A 220 -14.59 27.38 3.41
N ASP A 221 -14.79 26.32 2.63
CA ASP A 221 -15.52 26.43 1.36
C ASP A 221 -16.11 25.08 0.94
N VAL A 222 -16.99 25.11 -0.07
CA VAL A 222 -17.58 23.96 -0.73
C VAL A 222 -17.43 24.12 -2.25
N TYR A 223 -17.35 23.02 -2.98
CA TYR A 223 -17.27 23.04 -4.44
C TYR A 223 -18.22 22.05 -5.09
N GLU A 224 -18.64 22.38 -6.31
CA GLU A 224 -19.55 21.56 -7.11
C GLU A 224 -18.86 20.27 -7.59
N GLY A 225 -19.62 19.20 -7.67
CA GLY A 225 -19.14 17.93 -8.21
C GLY A 225 -19.11 17.94 -9.74
N THR A 226 -18.45 16.90 -10.29
CA THR A 226 -18.37 16.64 -11.72
C THR A 226 -19.05 15.32 -12.08
N GLY A 227 -19.34 15.09 -13.36
CA GLY A 227 -19.96 13.84 -13.83
C GLY A 227 -21.31 13.58 -13.16
N LYS A 228 -21.48 12.46 -12.47
CA LYS A 228 -22.73 12.11 -11.76
C LYS A 228 -23.10 13.06 -10.60
N ASN A 229 -22.17 13.89 -10.17
CA ASN A 229 -22.34 14.83 -9.07
C ASN A 229 -22.52 16.28 -9.53
N ILE A 230 -22.76 16.55 -10.81
CA ILE A 230 -23.14 17.88 -11.29
C ILE A 230 -24.44 18.34 -10.59
N GLY A 231 -24.49 19.58 -10.13
CA GLY A 231 -25.59 20.11 -9.33
C GLY A 231 -25.63 19.64 -7.88
N LYS A 232 -24.57 18.98 -7.41
CA LYS A 232 -24.42 18.48 -6.03
C LYS A 232 -23.05 18.83 -5.48
N LEU A 233 -22.86 18.66 -4.17
CA LEU A 233 -21.56 18.83 -3.53
C LEU A 233 -20.52 17.88 -4.14
N GLY A 234 -19.43 18.43 -4.68
CA GLY A 234 -18.22 17.70 -5.04
C GLY A 234 -17.40 17.34 -3.80
N GLY A 235 -17.27 18.31 -2.92
CA GLY A 235 -16.55 18.18 -1.65
C GLY A 235 -16.45 19.51 -0.91
N ILE A 236 -15.65 19.51 0.12
CA ILE A 236 -15.36 20.65 0.99
C ILE A 236 -13.89 21.05 0.87
N ILE A 237 -13.60 22.32 1.14
CA ILE A 237 -12.23 22.80 1.36
C ILE A 237 -12.05 22.98 2.87
N VAL A 238 -11.02 22.33 3.41
CA VAL A 238 -10.71 22.39 4.84
C VAL A 238 -9.39 23.10 5.08
N GLU A 239 -9.28 23.83 6.18
CA GLU A 239 -8.04 24.37 6.69
C GLU A 239 -7.42 23.43 7.73
N PHE A 240 -6.10 23.24 7.64
CA PHE A 240 -5.30 22.50 8.61
C PHE A 240 -4.00 23.23 8.91
N ILE A 241 -3.39 22.91 10.06
CA ILE A 241 -2.15 23.53 10.52
C ILE A 241 -1.00 22.54 10.37
N HIS A 242 0.11 22.97 9.78
CA HIS A 242 1.34 22.20 9.70
C HIS A 242 2.54 23.13 9.76
N ASN A 243 3.53 22.81 10.62
CA ASN A 243 4.73 23.65 10.84
C ASN A 243 4.38 25.13 11.12
N ASN A 244 3.40 25.38 12.00
CA ASN A 244 2.93 26.71 12.38
C ASN A 244 2.36 27.55 11.22
N SER A 245 1.99 26.92 10.11
CA SER A 245 1.38 27.58 8.96
C SER A 245 0.04 26.91 8.62
N THR A 246 -0.90 27.71 8.13
CA THR A 246 -2.23 27.23 7.71
C THR A 246 -2.21 26.89 6.23
N TYR A 247 -2.75 25.73 5.91
CA TYR A 247 -2.90 25.22 4.54
C TYR A 247 -4.33 24.83 4.27
N ARG A 248 -4.69 24.72 2.98
CA ARG A 248 -6.02 24.30 2.53
C ARG A 248 -5.92 23.00 1.74
N CYS A 249 -6.91 22.15 1.91
CA CYS A 249 -7.01 20.87 1.21
C CYS A 249 -8.45 20.57 0.81
N GLU A 250 -8.63 20.02 -0.38
CA GLU A 250 -9.91 19.50 -0.86
C GLU A 250 -10.20 18.14 -0.25
N CYS A 251 -11.44 17.93 0.21
CA CYS A 251 -11.95 16.65 0.69
C CYS A 251 -13.25 16.31 -0.04
N GLY A 252 -13.19 15.43 -1.02
CA GLY A 252 -14.32 15.01 -1.84
C GLY A 252 -14.84 13.60 -1.55
N SER A 253 -14.13 12.83 -0.71
CA SER A 253 -14.47 11.45 -0.38
C SER A 253 -15.26 11.36 0.93
N GLY A 254 -16.10 10.31 1.08
CA GLY A 254 -16.81 9.98 2.32
C GLY A 254 -18.24 10.50 2.38
N PHE A 255 -18.66 11.41 1.51
CA PHE A 255 -20.04 11.92 1.49
C PHE A 255 -21.02 10.90 0.92
N SER A 256 -22.20 10.76 1.55
CA SER A 256 -23.33 10.07 0.96
C SER A 256 -23.98 10.89 -0.16
N ASP A 257 -24.80 10.24 -1.00
CA ASP A 257 -25.51 10.96 -2.07
C ASP A 257 -26.52 11.97 -1.51
N GLU A 258 -27.14 11.66 -0.36
CA GLU A 258 -28.07 12.55 0.37
C GLU A 258 -27.32 13.77 0.94
N GLU A 259 -26.17 13.56 1.57
CA GLU A 259 -25.33 14.66 2.08
C GLU A 259 -24.86 15.58 0.95
N ARG A 260 -24.52 15.02 -0.21
CA ARG A 260 -24.11 15.83 -1.37
C ARG A 260 -25.22 16.75 -1.85
N VAL A 261 -26.47 16.28 -1.87
CA VAL A 261 -27.64 17.10 -2.24
C VAL A 261 -27.93 18.13 -1.15
N ASP A 262 -27.97 17.69 0.12
CA ASP A 262 -28.35 18.58 1.22
C ASP A 262 -27.32 19.68 1.45
N TYR A 263 -26.03 19.37 1.49
CA TYR A 263 -24.99 20.36 1.77
C TYR A 263 -24.74 21.31 0.59
N TRP A 264 -25.00 20.86 -0.65
CA TRP A 264 -24.96 21.76 -1.81
C TRP A 264 -26.07 22.80 -1.78
N ASN A 265 -27.30 22.38 -1.47
CA ASN A 265 -28.46 23.28 -1.35
C ASN A 265 -28.44 24.13 -0.07
N ASN A 266 -27.78 23.65 0.97
CA ASN A 266 -27.72 24.24 2.30
C ASN A 266 -26.28 24.34 2.85
N PRO A 267 -25.35 25.05 2.19
CA PRO A 267 -23.94 25.05 2.56
C PRO A 267 -23.67 25.58 3.98
N ASN A 268 -24.54 26.45 4.49
CA ASN A 268 -24.45 26.99 5.85
C ASN A 268 -24.55 25.91 6.95
N LYS A 269 -25.05 24.71 6.62
CA LYS A 269 -25.07 23.57 7.57
C LYS A 269 -23.66 23.10 7.96
N ILE A 270 -22.68 23.30 7.08
CA ILE A 270 -21.29 22.82 7.28
C ILE A 270 -20.25 23.93 7.20
N LEU A 271 -20.47 25.01 6.44
CA LEU A 271 -19.52 26.11 6.32
C LEU A 271 -19.17 26.73 7.67
N ARG A 272 -17.88 27.04 7.85
CA ARG A 272 -17.27 27.63 9.04
C ARG A 272 -17.31 26.72 10.30
N LYS A 273 -17.82 25.49 10.20
CA LYS A 273 -17.81 24.52 11.29
C LYS A 273 -16.49 23.74 11.33
N ILE A 274 -16.19 23.20 12.50
CA ILE A 274 -15.13 22.21 12.67
C ILE A 274 -15.74 20.83 12.40
N ALA A 275 -15.00 20.02 11.64
CA ALA A 275 -15.40 18.65 11.32
C ALA A 275 -14.21 17.70 11.43
N THR A 276 -14.46 16.48 11.89
CA THR A 276 -13.44 15.43 11.89
C THR A 276 -13.23 14.94 10.46
N ILE A 277 -11.99 15.06 9.98
CA ILE A 277 -11.55 14.56 8.69
C ILE A 277 -10.51 13.49 8.93
N GLN A 278 -10.73 12.34 8.32
CA GLN A 278 -9.76 11.27 8.33
C GLN A 278 -8.81 11.43 7.14
N TYR A 279 -7.51 11.24 7.34
CA TYR A 279 -6.52 11.35 6.27
C TYR A 279 -5.36 10.37 6.50
N PHE A 280 -4.61 10.06 5.45
CA PHE A 280 -3.49 9.13 5.55
C PHE A 280 -2.25 9.80 6.16
N LYS A 281 -1.77 10.88 5.55
CA LYS A 281 -0.63 11.67 6.02
C LYS A 281 -0.62 13.07 5.40
N ILE A 282 0.16 13.97 5.99
CA ILE A 282 0.47 15.25 5.37
C ILE A 282 1.64 15.05 4.40
N SER A 283 1.56 15.63 3.20
CA SER A 283 2.64 15.57 2.20
C SER A 283 2.85 16.92 1.54
N LYS A 284 4.10 17.22 1.18
CA LYS A 284 4.46 18.42 0.43
C LYS A 284 4.09 18.22 -1.04
N ASN A 285 3.42 19.20 -1.63
CA ASN A 285 3.14 19.31 -3.05
C ASN A 285 4.05 20.36 -3.67
N ASP A 286 4.60 20.09 -4.84
CA ASP A 286 5.61 20.97 -5.46
C ASP A 286 5.09 22.39 -5.75
N ASN A 287 3.76 22.58 -5.96
CA ASN A 287 3.16 23.84 -6.37
C ASN A 287 2.23 24.49 -5.32
N ARG A 288 1.88 23.81 -4.21
CA ARG A 288 0.83 24.28 -3.26
C ARG A 288 1.23 24.17 -1.77
N GLY A 289 2.50 23.89 -1.49
CA GLY A 289 2.94 23.66 -0.12
C GLY A 289 2.56 22.28 0.42
N TYR A 290 1.85 22.21 1.55
CA TYR A 290 1.44 20.95 2.16
C TYR A 290 -0.03 20.65 1.89
N GLY A 291 -0.38 19.35 1.81
CA GLY A 291 -1.74 18.85 1.63
C GLY A 291 -1.98 17.54 2.38
N LEU A 292 -3.24 17.24 2.67
CA LEU A 292 -3.64 15.96 3.25
C LEU A 292 -3.76 14.91 2.14
N ARG A 293 -3.15 13.74 2.33
CA ARG A 293 -3.31 12.62 1.40
C ARG A 293 -4.55 11.82 1.73
N PHE A 294 -5.40 11.62 0.72
CA PHE A 294 -6.65 10.84 0.80
C PHE A 294 -7.59 11.30 1.92
N PRO A 295 -7.92 12.59 2.00
CA PRO A 295 -8.85 13.07 3.03
C PRO A 295 -10.25 12.51 2.78
N VAL A 296 -10.91 12.10 3.89
CA VAL A 296 -12.23 11.47 3.90
C VAL A 296 -13.10 12.14 4.93
N TRP A 297 -14.29 12.56 4.53
CA TRP A 297 -15.35 13.03 5.39
C TRP A 297 -15.85 11.91 6.30
N THR A 298 -15.95 12.16 7.62
CA THR A 298 -16.33 11.14 8.62
C THR A 298 -17.78 11.29 9.11
N HIS A 299 -18.58 12.13 8.49
CA HIS A 299 -19.96 12.48 8.90
C HIS A 299 -20.04 13.17 10.28
N ARG A 300 -18.90 13.63 10.83
CA ARG A 300 -18.83 14.16 12.20
C ARG A 300 -18.51 15.65 12.20
N ILE A 301 -19.52 16.47 12.48
CA ILE A 301 -19.37 17.90 12.77
C ILE A 301 -19.10 18.06 14.28
N ARG A 302 -18.09 18.83 14.64
CA ARG A 302 -17.64 19.09 15.99
C ARG A 302 -18.23 20.39 16.51
N ASN A 303 -19.49 20.34 16.95
CA ASN A 303 -20.16 21.52 17.53
C ASN A 303 -19.58 21.90 18.91
N ASP A 304 -18.77 21.04 19.51
CA ASP A 304 -18.07 21.20 20.78
C ASP A 304 -16.70 21.90 20.63
N LYS A 305 -16.27 22.17 19.40
CA LYS A 305 -14.96 22.79 19.10
C LYS A 305 -15.10 24.04 18.24
N SER A 306 -14.22 25.01 18.49
CA SER A 306 -14.08 26.25 17.72
C SER A 306 -12.76 26.36 16.96
N GLU A 307 -11.80 25.51 17.29
CA GLU A 307 -10.42 25.56 16.76
C GLU A 307 -10.02 24.26 16.07
N ILE A 308 -9.08 24.39 15.14
CA ILE A 308 -8.44 23.27 14.42
C ILE A 308 -7.57 22.48 15.41
N SER A 309 -7.67 21.17 15.35
CA SER A 309 -6.82 20.24 16.09
C SER A 309 -6.27 19.18 15.17
N MET A 310 -4.95 19.13 15.01
CA MET A 310 -4.22 18.04 14.37
C MET A 310 -3.88 17.00 15.45
N ASN A 311 -4.44 15.80 15.36
CA ASN A 311 -4.22 14.72 16.33
C ASN A 311 -2.99 13.90 15.94
#